data_098416f36895a69ad0466121f779b8c3
#
_entry.id   098416f36895a69ad0466121f779b8c3
#
_cell.length_a   1.000
_cell.length_b   1.000
_cell.length_c   1.000
_cell.angle_alpha   90.00
_cell.angle_beta   90.00
_cell.angle_gamma   90.00
#
_symmetry.space_group_name_H-M   'P 1'
#
loop_
_entity.id
_entity.type
_entity.pdbx_description
1 polymer ?
#
loop_
_entity_poly.entity_id
_entity_poly.type
_entity_poly.pdbx_seq_one_letter_code
_entity_poly.pdbx_strand_id
1 'polypeptide(L)'
;MAIELSEQEQLRRQSLKALRDLGIEPYPAARYEVTATAREIAENYDDTKHNYDDVRIAGRIMSRRIMGSASFFELQDHTGRIQVYIRRDDICPEGDPTLYNTVFKKLLDIGDFVGVEGFAFRTNTGELSVHCKRFTVLSKSIRPLPVVKEKDGKTFDAFTDPEIRYRQRYLDLIVNPQVKEVFVKRAKIMATMREFFNSKGYIEVETPILQPIPGGASARPFITHHNSLDIDLYLRIATELYLKKLIVGGFDGVYEFGKNFRNEGMDRTHNPEFTCMEIYVAYKDYRWMMEFTEQMLERVSMAVNGTTELEIDGRKVSFKAPFRRLTMTDAIREKDRIRHHGPDGGAAARGLQAPERRDRRHDGQGQTDRRHLRTVLRGGAHPAHLRLRLPIIEMSPLCKRHRDNQDLTERFELFVNGKELCNAYSELNDPIDQLERFQEQLRLSEKGDDEAMFIDMDFVRALEYGMPTCSGMGIGIDRLTMFLTGQSSIQDVLFFPQMRPEKKVVADPVEAYTAIGVPEEWVPVIQKMGYITVESLRKLAPGKFFNDLCGFNKKNKLGLKAPSIDEVKAWCSEQE
;
A
#
# COMPACT_ATOMS: atom_id res chain seq x y z
N MET A 1 -6.70 18.25 25.53
CA MET A 1 -5.22 18.41 25.58
C MET A 1 -4.82 19.48 24.60
N ALA A 2 -4.12 20.52 25.04
CA ALA A 2 -3.55 21.52 24.13
C ALA A 2 -2.44 20.82 23.32
N ILE A 3 -2.51 20.91 22.01
CA ILE A 3 -1.47 20.37 21.12
C ILE A 3 -0.25 21.27 21.30
N GLU A 4 0.84 20.73 21.83
CA GLU A 4 2.10 21.47 21.94
C GLU A 4 2.68 21.64 20.52
N LEU A 5 2.66 22.88 20.03
CA LEU A 5 3.11 23.21 18.69
C LEU A 5 4.63 23.45 18.70
N SER A 6 5.33 22.90 17.72
CA SER A 6 6.72 23.21 17.47
C SER A 6 6.92 24.71 17.16
N GLU A 7 8.11 25.24 17.34
CA GLU A 7 8.44 26.62 17.01
C GLU A 7 8.09 26.97 15.54
N GLN A 8 8.39 26.05 14.61
CA GLN A 8 8.06 26.22 13.20
C GLN A 8 6.55 26.28 12.95
N GLU A 9 5.76 25.48 13.65
CA GLU A 9 4.30 25.51 13.53
C GLU A 9 3.71 26.80 14.12
N GLN A 10 4.31 27.33 15.17
CA GLN A 10 3.90 28.63 15.75
C GLN A 10 4.21 29.78 14.80
N LEU A 11 5.41 29.82 14.22
CA LEU A 11 5.81 30.84 13.24
C LEU A 11 4.91 30.83 12.00
N ARG A 12 4.57 29.65 11.47
CA ARG A 12 3.68 29.53 10.31
C ARG A 12 2.26 30.00 10.60
N ARG A 13 1.76 29.80 11.84
CA ARG A 13 0.47 30.36 12.27
C ARG A 13 0.51 31.88 12.43
N GLN A 14 1.64 32.43 12.85
CA GLN A 14 1.84 33.88 12.84
C GLN A 14 1.85 34.43 11.41
N SER A 15 2.55 33.77 10.48
CA SER A 15 2.53 34.11 9.06
C SER A 15 1.13 34.05 8.45
N LEU A 16 0.34 33.01 8.82
CA LEU A 16 -1.06 32.89 8.42
C LEU A 16 -1.90 34.11 8.86
N LYS A 17 -1.73 34.53 10.13
CA LYS A 17 -2.42 35.71 10.65
C LYS A 17 -1.98 36.98 9.92
N ALA A 18 -0.67 37.15 9.72
CA ALA A 18 -0.12 38.33 9.03
C ALA A 18 -0.61 38.44 7.56
N LEU A 19 -0.81 37.31 6.86
CA LEU A 19 -1.44 37.34 5.52
C LEU A 19 -2.86 37.90 5.58
N ARG A 20 -3.66 37.48 6.54
CA ARG A 20 -5.04 37.99 6.74
C ARG A 20 -5.05 39.47 7.13
N ASP A 21 -4.14 39.90 7.98
CA ASP A 21 -3.98 41.29 8.40
C ASP A 21 -3.61 42.21 7.20
N LEU A 22 -2.96 41.65 6.16
CA LEU A 22 -2.69 42.32 4.87
C LEU A 22 -3.84 42.24 3.87
N GLY A 23 -4.98 41.67 4.23
CA GLY A 23 -6.12 41.50 3.34
C GLY A 23 -5.96 40.36 2.32
N ILE A 24 -4.96 39.49 2.48
CA ILE A 24 -4.73 38.34 1.62
C ILE A 24 -5.41 37.12 2.26
N GLU A 25 -6.42 36.54 1.57
CA GLU A 25 -7.06 35.29 2.01
C GLU A 25 -6.12 34.11 1.75
N PRO A 26 -5.63 33.42 2.80
CA PRO A 26 -4.66 32.33 2.64
C PRO A 26 -5.30 31.04 2.12
N TYR A 27 -6.61 30.94 2.10
CA TYR A 27 -7.40 29.78 1.63
C TYR A 27 -8.58 30.23 0.77
N PRO A 28 -8.32 30.86 -0.40
CA PRO A 28 -9.38 31.42 -1.22
C PRO A 28 -10.33 30.32 -1.73
N ALA A 29 -11.63 30.61 -1.71
CA ALA A 29 -12.64 29.73 -2.29
C ALA A 29 -12.75 29.88 -3.81
N ALA A 30 -12.19 30.95 -4.37
CA ALA A 30 -12.28 31.23 -5.80
C ALA A 30 -11.49 30.19 -6.63
N ARG A 31 -12.04 29.82 -7.78
CA ARG A 31 -11.33 28.97 -8.76
C ARG A 31 -10.08 29.68 -9.26
N TYR A 32 -8.97 28.97 -9.28
CA TYR A 32 -7.76 29.37 -9.99
C TYR A 32 -7.67 28.59 -11.30
N GLU A 33 -7.62 29.27 -12.41
CA GLU A 33 -7.54 28.65 -13.73
C GLU A 33 -6.10 28.30 -14.06
N VAL A 34 -5.82 27.02 -14.34
CA VAL A 34 -4.51 26.53 -14.78
C VAL A 34 -4.58 26.30 -16.29
N THR A 35 -3.64 26.89 -17.05
CA THR A 35 -3.59 26.76 -18.52
C THR A 35 -2.52 25.80 -19.00
N ALA A 36 -1.53 25.47 -18.17
CA ALA A 36 -0.47 24.52 -18.49
C ALA A 36 0.05 23.84 -17.23
N THR A 37 0.59 22.63 -17.39
CA THR A 37 1.28 21.88 -16.34
C THR A 37 2.79 21.97 -16.48
N ALA A 38 3.52 21.65 -15.40
CA ALA A 38 4.98 21.63 -15.41
C ALA A 38 5.55 20.71 -16.50
N ARG A 39 4.94 19.54 -16.70
CA ARG A 39 5.38 18.59 -17.74
C ARG A 39 5.06 19.09 -19.14
N GLU A 40 3.88 19.61 -19.38
CA GLU A 40 3.52 20.16 -20.70
C GLU A 40 4.46 21.27 -21.12
N ILE A 41 4.85 22.16 -20.22
CA ILE A 41 5.84 23.20 -20.51
C ILE A 41 7.20 22.55 -20.76
N ALA A 42 7.64 21.60 -19.94
CA ALA A 42 8.94 20.95 -20.09
C ALA A 42 9.09 20.18 -21.40
N GLU A 43 8.04 19.53 -21.88
CA GLU A 43 8.05 18.71 -23.08
C GLU A 43 7.82 19.49 -24.38
N ASN A 44 7.09 20.61 -24.32
CA ASN A 44 6.61 21.30 -25.52
C ASN A 44 7.15 22.72 -25.68
N TYR A 45 7.89 23.28 -24.71
CA TYR A 45 8.44 24.62 -24.81
C TYR A 45 9.49 24.70 -25.93
N ASP A 46 9.34 25.70 -26.79
CA ASP A 46 10.24 25.96 -27.92
C ASP A 46 10.53 27.47 -27.96
N ASP A 47 11.82 27.82 -27.76
CA ASP A 47 12.28 29.21 -27.70
C ASP A 47 11.95 30.00 -28.99
N THR A 48 11.77 29.29 -30.12
CA THR A 48 11.51 29.93 -31.43
C THR A 48 10.04 30.14 -31.75
N LYS A 49 9.15 29.44 -31.04
CA LYS A 49 7.69 29.44 -31.31
C LYS A 49 6.90 30.42 -30.45
N HIS A 50 7.55 31.02 -29.45
CA HIS A 50 6.87 31.86 -28.49
C HIS A 50 5.60 31.21 -27.88
N ASN A 51 5.63 29.87 -27.75
CA ASN A 51 4.58 29.16 -27.07
C ASN A 51 4.77 29.31 -25.56
N TYR A 52 3.70 29.39 -24.81
CA TYR A 52 3.70 29.65 -23.37
C TYR A 52 4.12 31.10 -22.99
N ASP A 53 3.85 32.09 -23.84
CA ASP A 53 4.05 33.51 -23.53
C ASP A 53 3.03 34.06 -22.52
N ASP A 54 1.91 33.38 -22.34
CA ASP A 54 0.91 33.63 -21.27
C ASP A 54 0.49 32.28 -20.66
N VAL A 55 1.01 31.99 -19.48
CA VAL A 55 0.70 30.76 -18.75
C VAL A 55 0.23 31.05 -17.33
N ARG A 56 -0.68 30.21 -16.88
CA ARG A 56 -1.12 30.11 -15.49
C ARG A 56 -0.84 28.72 -14.98
N ILE A 57 0.09 28.63 -14.05
CA ILE A 57 0.46 27.38 -13.40
C ILE A 57 0.13 27.47 -11.91
N ALA A 58 -0.17 26.34 -11.29
CA ALA A 58 -0.41 26.27 -9.84
C ALA A 58 0.26 25.03 -9.25
N GLY A 59 0.78 25.17 -8.05
CA GLY A 59 1.44 24.06 -7.39
C GLY A 59 1.99 24.43 -6.00
N ARG A 60 2.69 23.48 -5.43
CA ARG A 60 3.31 23.59 -4.10
C ARG A 60 4.75 24.09 -4.22
N ILE A 61 5.12 25.05 -3.38
CA ILE A 61 6.52 25.52 -3.25
C ILE A 61 7.33 24.40 -2.59
N MET A 62 8.35 23.88 -3.28
CA MET A 62 9.20 22.80 -2.79
C MET A 62 10.59 23.27 -2.36
N SER A 63 11.10 24.34 -2.98
CA SER A 63 12.34 24.98 -2.61
C SER A 63 12.29 26.47 -2.90
N ARG A 64 13.13 27.27 -2.21
CA ARG A 64 13.25 28.71 -2.48
C ARG A 64 14.71 29.16 -2.37
N ARG A 65 15.12 29.98 -3.33
CA ARG A 65 16.40 30.68 -3.30
C ARG A 65 16.15 32.18 -3.41
N ILE A 66 16.27 32.88 -2.29
CA ILE A 66 16.03 34.32 -2.20
C ILE A 66 17.33 35.05 -2.46
N MET A 67 17.35 35.95 -3.46
CA MET A 67 18.51 36.72 -3.90
C MET A 67 18.08 38.18 -4.13
N GLY A 68 18.31 39.05 -3.15
CA GLY A 68 18.06 40.51 -3.30
C GLY A 68 16.64 40.84 -3.80
N SER A 69 16.53 41.47 -4.97
CA SER A 69 15.29 41.87 -5.63
C SER A 69 14.73 40.81 -6.58
N ALA A 70 15.45 39.72 -6.84
CA ALA A 70 15.01 38.58 -7.61
C ALA A 70 15.16 37.30 -6.80
N SER A 71 14.39 36.28 -7.13
CA SER A 71 14.41 34.99 -6.44
C SER A 71 13.99 33.87 -7.39
N PHE A 72 14.34 32.65 -7.01
CA PHE A 72 13.86 31.43 -7.66
C PHE A 72 13.16 30.56 -6.65
N PHE A 73 12.16 29.81 -7.11
CA PHE A 73 11.56 28.74 -6.33
C PHE A 73 11.12 27.60 -7.25
N GLU A 74 11.06 26.38 -6.72
CA GLU A 74 10.48 25.25 -7.44
C GLU A 74 9.01 25.13 -7.09
N LEU A 75 8.19 25.02 -8.11
CA LEU A 75 6.76 24.74 -8.01
C LEU A 75 6.50 23.31 -8.46
N GLN A 76 5.88 22.52 -7.59
CA GLN A 76 5.49 21.14 -7.87
C GLN A 76 3.98 21.06 -8.09
N ASP A 77 3.57 20.62 -9.26
CA ASP A 77 2.19 20.27 -9.58
C ASP A 77 1.97 18.74 -9.57
N HIS A 78 0.85 18.28 -10.14
CA HIS A 78 0.55 16.86 -10.22
C HIS A 78 1.38 16.10 -11.26
N THR A 79 2.07 16.79 -12.16
CA THR A 79 2.85 16.21 -13.27
C THR A 79 4.36 16.23 -13.01
N GLY A 80 4.85 17.21 -12.26
CA GLY A 80 6.28 17.36 -12.03
C GLY A 80 6.64 18.66 -11.32
N ARG A 81 7.88 19.09 -11.52
CA ARG A 81 8.40 20.35 -10.98
C ARG A 81 8.86 21.26 -12.10
N ILE A 82 8.69 22.55 -11.87
CA ILE A 82 9.21 23.61 -12.74
C ILE A 82 9.80 24.74 -11.89
N GLN A 83 10.90 25.33 -12.35
CA GLN A 83 11.49 26.50 -11.73
C GLN A 83 10.65 27.73 -12.04
N VAL A 84 10.41 28.57 -11.06
CA VAL A 84 9.79 29.88 -11.21
C VAL A 84 10.79 30.96 -10.85
N TYR A 85 10.98 31.91 -11.75
CA TYR A 85 11.71 33.15 -11.51
C TYR A 85 10.74 34.24 -11.11
N ILE A 86 10.99 34.89 -9.99
CA ILE A 86 10.16 35.99 -9.47
C ILE A 86 11.02 37.21 -9.15
N ARG A 87 10.63 38.36 -9.66
CA ARG A 87 11.33 39.61 -9.46
C ARG A 87 10.39 40.64 -8.84
N ARG A 88 10.91 41.41 -7.85
CA ARG A 88 10.16 42.43 -7.13
C ARG A 88 9.46 43.41 -8.07
N ASP A 89 10.22 43.97 -9.01
CA ASP A 89 9.73 45.04 -9.89
C ASP A 89 8.68 44.55 -10.90
N ASP A 90 8.62 43.24 -11.17
CA ASP A 90 7.63 42.64 -12.06
C ASP A 90 6.29 42.36 -11.38
N ILE A 91 6.32 42.00 -10.09
CA ILE A 91 5.11 41.70 -9.31
C ILE A 91 4.62 42.85 -8.48
N CYS A 92 5.40 43.95 -8.39
CA CYS A 92 5.09 45.17 -7.63
C CYS A 92 5.22 46.41 -8.53
N PRO A 93 4.49 46.49 -9.67
CA PRO A 93 4.67 47.56 -10.65
C PRO A 93 4.31 48.96 -10.13
N GLU A 94 3.44 49.05 -9.12
CA GLU A 94 2.99 50.30 -8.52
C GLU A 94 3.92 50.86 -7.44
N GLY A 95 5.07 50.21 -7.24
CA GLY A 95 6.11 50.68 -6.31
C GLY A 95 5.99 50.22 -4.85
N ASP A 96 4.88 49.59 -4.43
CA ASP A 96 4.75 48.99 -3.10
C ASP A 96 5.43 47.59 -3.07
N PRO A 97 6.57 47.42 -2.40
CA PRO A 97 7.29 46.17 -2.37
C PRO A 97 6.70 45.11 -1.43
N THR A 98 5.55 45.35 -0.81
CA THR A 98 4.97 44.49 0.23
C THR A 98 4.73 43.07 -0.28
N LEU A 99 4.22 42.90 -1.49
CA LEU A 99 3.94 41.58 -2.06
C LEU A 99 5.23 40.73 -2.20
N TYR A 100 6.35 41.33 -2.59
CA TYR A 100 7.63 40.63 -2.70
C TYR A 100 8.37 40.53 -1.36
N ASN A 101 8.60 41.69 -0.69
CA ASN A 101 9.48 41.75 0.47
C ASN A 101 8.88 41.16 1.74
N THR A 102 7.56 41.23 1.88
CA THR A 102 6.82 40.72 3.05
C THR A 102 6.14 39.39 2.70
N VAL A 103 5.22 39.37 1.74
CA VAL A 103 4.44 38.16 1.47
C VAL A 103 5.33 37.04 0.95
N PHE A 104 5.98 37.23 -0.19
CA PHE A 104 6.79 36.14 -0.79
C PHE A 104 8.00 35.76 0.06
N LYS A 105 8.78 36.74 0.55
CA LYS A 105 10.02 36.44 1.26
C LYS A 105 9.84 35.98 2.70
N LYS A 106 8.84 36.50 3.44
CA LYS A 106 8.73 36.28 4.89
C LYS A 106 7.54 35.45 5.30
N LEU A 107 6.39 35.58 4.62
CA LEU A 107 5.14 34.93 5.03
C LEU A 107 4.85 33.62 4.31
N LEU A 108 5.38 33.44 3.08
CA LEU A 108 5.28 32.15 2.39
C LEU A 108 6.40 31.22 2.84
N ASP A 109 6.08 29.94 2.88
CA ASP A 109 6.98 28.86 3.28
C ASP A 109 7.04 27.74 2.25
N ILE A 110 8.04 26.88 2.36
CA ILE A 110 8.05 25.59 1.67
C ILE A 110 6.83 24.79 2.12
N GLY A 111 6.04 24.30 1.15
CA GLY A 111 4.79 23.61 1.39
C GLY A 111 3.54 24.42 1.04
N ASP A 112 3.64 25.76 0.92
CA ASP A 112 2.52 26.60 0.50
C ASP A 112 2.15 26.35 -0.96
N PHE A 113 0.87 26.48 -1.30
CA PHE A 113 0.40 26.47 -2.67
C PHE A 113 0.26 27.90 -3.22
N VAL A 114 0.76 28.08 -4.40
CA VAL A 114 0.65 29.34 -5.13
C VAL A 114 0.21 29.11 -6.57
N GLY A 115 -0.51 30.07 -7.11
CA GLY A 115 -0.75 30.24 -8.53
C GLY A 115 0.22 31.27 -9.09
N VAL A 116 0.76 31.04 -10.26
CA VAL A 116 1.72 31.90 -10.95
C VAL A 116 1.20 32.20 -12.34
N GLU A 117 1.14 33.48 -12.69
CA GLU A 117 0.83 33.96 -14.02
C GLU A 117 2.09 34.58 -14.64
N GLY A 118 2.41 34.25 -15.87
CA GLY A 118 3.61 34.74 -16.54
C GLY A 118 3.90 34.03 -17.85
N PHE A 119 5.17 33.85 -18.18
CA PHE A 119 5.60 33.21 -19.43
C PHE A 119 6.77 32.26 -19.19
N ALA A 120 6.88 31.24 -20.04
CA ALA A 120 8.02 30.33 -20.00
C ALA A 120 9.24 30.95 -20.70
N PHE A 121 10.43 30.69 -20.17
CA PHE A 121 11.70 31.15 -20.75
C PHE A 121 12.85 30.27 -20.28
N ARG A 122 14.01 30.40 -20.94
CA ARG A 122 15.26 29.82 -20.43
C ARG A 122 16.10 30.87 -19.73
N THR A 123 16.61 30.51 -18.58
CA THR A 123 17.58 31.36 -17.85
C THR A 123 18.90 31.41 -18.60
N ASN A 124 19.80 32.34 -18.21
CA ASN A 124 21.16 32.43 -18.78
C ASN A 124 21.99 31.13 -18.63
N THR A 125 21.62 30.27 -17.67
CA THR A 125 22.22 28.94 -17.46
C THR A 125 21.52 27.83 -18.23
N GLY A 126 20.50 28.14 -19.05
CA GLY A 126 19.73 27.19 -19.85
C GLY A 126 18.57 26.51 -19.13
N GLU A 127 18.33 26.80 -17.86
CA GLU A 127 17.23 26.20 -17.08
C GLU A 127 15.87 26.73 -17.55
N LEU A 128 14.96 25.82 -17.93
CA LEU A 128 13.59 26.18 -18.29
C LEU A 128 12.79 26.61 -17.05
N SER A 129 12.24 27.80 -17.12
CA SER A 129 11.61 28.47 -16.00
C SER A 129 10.35 29.21 -16.43
N VAL A 130 9.44 29.50 -15.48
CA VAL A 130 8.35 30.44 -15.65
C VAL A 130 8.70 31.78 -15.01
N HIS A 131 8.69 32.84 -15.78
CA HIS A 131 8.87 34.22 -15.30
C HIS A 131 7.55 34.71 -14.72
N CYS A 132 7.50 34.88 -13.42
CA CYS A 132 6.30 35.29 -12.69
C CYS A 132 6.03 36.80 -12.88
N LYS A 133 4.86 37.13 -13.39
CA LYS A 133 4.32 38.50 -13.47
C LYS A 133 3.31 38.80 -12.36
N ARG A 134 2.55 37.79 -11.96
CA ARG A 134 1.63 37.84 -10.82
C ARG A 134 1.63 36.49 -10.10
N PHE A 135 1.48 36.52 -8.79
CA PHE A 135 1.22 35.31 -8.04
C PHE A 135 0.06 35.51 -7.06
N THR A 136 -0.60 34.39 -6.76
CA THR A 136 -1.74 34.32 -5.85
C THR A 136 -1.46 33.24 -4.80
N VAL A 137 -1.72 33.52 -3.53
CA VAL A 137 -1.68 32.51 -2.47
C VAL A 137 -2.92 31.66 -2.59
N LEU A 138 -2.76 30.34 -2.71
CA LEU A 138 -3.86 29.39 -2.87
C LEU A 138 -4.07 28.52 -1.63
N SER A 139 -3.01 28.23 -0.88
CA SER A 139 -3.14 27.52 0.40
C SER A 139 -1.88 27.69 1.25
N LYS A 140 -2.03 28.13 2.49
CA LYS A 140 -0.95 28.24 3.47
C LYS A 140 -0.73 26.91 4.20
N SER A 141 0.48 26.38 4.13
CA SER A 141 0.90 25.23 4.93
C SER A 141 1.31 25.65 6.33
N ILE A 142 0.60 25.20 7.35
CA ILE A 142 0.88 25.52 8.75
C ILE A 142 1.71 24.45 9.47
N ARG A 143 2.13 23.40 8.74
CA ARG A 143 3.11 22.41 9.19
C ARG A 143 4.29 22.34 8.22
N PRO A 144 5.53 22.23 8.73
CA PRO A 144 6.69 22.07 7.85
C PRO A 144 6.64 20.71 7.14
N LEU A 145 7.08 20.69 5.88
CA LEU A 145 7.34 19.43 5.18
C LEU A 145 8.68 18.84 5.65
N PRO A 146 8.82 17.52 5.73
CA PRO A 146 10.11 16.87 5.88
C PRO A 146 10.93 17.12 4.61
N VAL A 147 11.86 18.06 4.68
CA VAL A 147 12.74 18.40 3.55
C VAL A 147 14.05 17.66 3.73
N VAL A 148 14.38 16.85 2.73
CA VAL A 148 15.68 16.18 2.66
C VAL A 148 16.79 17.22 2.59
N LYS A 149 17.76 17.12 3.51
CA LYS A 149 18.96 17.96 3.53
C LYS A 149 20.16 17.08 3.20
N GLU A 150 20.95 17.51 2.27
CA GLU A 150 22.25 16.90 1.99
C GLU A 150 23.35 17.79 2.55
N LYS A 151 24.22 17.21 3.38
CA LYS A 151 25.40 17.86 3.89
C LYS A 151 26.54 16.86 3.95
N ASP A 152 27.68 17.22 3.34
CA ASP A 152 28.90 16.41 3.32
C ASP A 152 28.67 14.97 2.79
N GLY A 153 27.83 14.83 1.73
CA GLY A 153 27.47 13.54 1.13
C GLY A 153 26.55 12.65 1.98
N LYS A 154 26.02 13.20 3.08
CA LYS A 154 25.03 12.51 3.93
C LYS A 154 23.66 13.16 3.79
N THR A 155 22.67 12.30 3.64
CA THR A 155 21.26 12.70 3.58
C THR A 155 20.67 12.72 4.98
N PHE A 156 20.06 13.85 5.36
CA PHE A 156 19.39 14.06 6.64
C PHE A 156 17.91 14.34 6.40
N ASP A 157 17.08 14.04 7.38
CA ASP A 157 15.63 14.31 7.37
C ASP A 157 14.88 13.64 6.20
N ALA A 158 15.45 12.56 5.62
CA ALA A 158 14.76 11.79 4.60
C ALA A 158 13.53 11.08 5.19
N PHE A 159 12.38 11.25 4.53
CA PHE A 159 11.12 10.60 4.92
C PHE A 159 11.12 9.16 4.42
N THR A 160 11.91 8.30 5.09
CA THR A 160 12.21 6.92 4.65
C THR A 160 11.64 5.84 5.56
N ASP A 161 11.28 6.16 6.81
CA ASP A 161 10.70 5.19 7.73
C ASP A 161 9.36 4.66 7.19
N PRO A 162 9.25 3.34 6.93
CA PRO A 162 8.06 2.77 6.30
C PRO A 162 6.78 2.97 7.14
N GLU A 163 6.88 2.88 8.48
CA GLU A 163 5.71 3.03 9.34
C GLU A 163 5.18 4.47 9.28
N ILE A 164 6.06 5.46 9.36
CA ILE A 164 5.67 6.87 9.26
C ILE A 164 5.13 7.18 7.86
N ARG A 165 5.74 6.66 6.79
CA ARG A 165 5.28 6.81 5.41
C ARG A 165 3.86 6.26 5.21
N TYR A 166 3.55 5.11 5.78
CA TYR A 166 2.22 4.51 5.66
C TYR A 166 1.16 5.26 6.46
N ARG A 167 1.51 5.74 7.68
CA ARG A 167 0.60 6.55 8.52
C ARG A 167 0.35 7.93 7.95
N GLN A 168 1.35 8.53 7.32
CA GLN A 168 1.30 9.87 6.74
C GLN A 168 1.49 9.81 5.21
N ARG A 169 0.71 8.97 4.55
CA ARG A 169 0.81 8.75 3.10
C ARG A 169 0.72 10.05 2.29
N TYR A 170 -0.04 11.03 2.74
CA TYR A 170 -0.11 12.34 2.10
C TYR A 170 1.25 13.07 2.10
N LEU A 171 2.07 12.93 3.14
CA LEU A 171 3.45 13.45 3.13
C LEU A 171 4.36 12.63 2.22
N ASP A 172 4.26 11.30 2.28
CA ASP A 172 4.99 10.38 1.40
C ASP A 172 4.76 10.73 -0.08
N LEU A 173 3.52 10.97 -0.49
CA LEU A 173 3.16 11.39 -1.85
C LEU A 173 3.71 12.77 -2.24
N ILE A 174 3.93 13.67 -1.27
CA ILE A 174 4.50 15.00 -1.53
C ILE A 174 6.00 14.92 -1.75
N VAL A 175 6.71 14.19 -0.87
CA VAL A 175 8.18 14.23 -0.82
C VAL A 175 8.86 13.10 -1.60
N ASN A 176 8.15 12.02 -1.87
CA ASN A 176 8.60 10.84 -2.62
C ASN A 176 7.79 10.67 -3.92
N PRO A 177 8.09 11.39 -5.01
CA PRO A 177 7.27 11.38 -6.24
C PRO A 177 7.09 9.99 -6.84
N GLN A 178 8.08 9.09 -6.71
CA GLN A 178 8.04 7.71 -7.21
C GLN A 178 6.91 6.88 -6.56
N VAL A 179 6.49 7.23 -5.35
CA VAL A 179 5.36 6.55 -4.68
C VAL A 179 4.05 6.79 -5.43
N LYS A 180 3.86 7.99 -5.99
CA LYS A 180 2.67 8.32 -6.79
C LYS A 180 2.57 7.45 -8.04
N GLU A 181 3.70 7.13 -8.68
CA GLU A 181 3.73 6.28 -9.88
C GLU A 181 3.16 4.89 -9.64
N VAL A 182 3.38 4.32 -8.44
CA VAL A 182 2.81 3.02 -8.06
C VAL A 182 1.29 3.05 -8.16
N PHE A 183 0.66 4.11 -7.66
CA PHE A 183 -0.80 4.25 -7.67
C PHE A 183 -1.36 4.59 -9.05
N VAL A 184 -0.62 5.36 -9.86
CA VAL A 184 -0.97 5.60 -11.27
C VAL A 184 -0.93 4.28 -12.05
N LYS A 185 0.11 3.46 -11.86
CA LYS A 185 0.22 2.13 -12.47
C LYS A 185 -0.91 1.20 -11.98
N ARG A 186 -1.24 1.22 -10.68
CA ARG A 186 -2.38 0.47 -10.13
C ARG A 186 -3.71 0.83 -10.83
N ALA A 187 -3.98 2.11 -11.01
CA ALA A 187 -5.17 2.56 -11.73
C ALA A 187 -5.17 2.05 -13.19
N LYS A 188 -4.01 2.10 -13.85
CA LYS A 188 -3.84 1.62 -15.22
C LYS A 188 -4.01 0.09 -15.32
N ILE A 189 -3.55 -0.69 -14.34
CA ILE A 189 -3.81 -2.13 -14.25
C ILE A 189 -5.31 -2.39 -14.32
N MET A 190 -6.07 -1.79 -13.41
CA MET A 190 -7.52 -2.00 -13.32
C MET A 190 -8.25 -1.52 -14.59
N ALA A 191 -7.88 -0.37 -15.14
CA ALA A 191 -8.45 0.14 -16.39
C ALA A 191 -8.21 -0.83 -17.56
N THR A 192 -6.99 -1.33 -17.73
CA THR A 192 -6.64 -2.28 -18.80
C THR A 192 -7.37 -3.62 -18.66
N MET A 193 -7.57 -4.10 -17.43
CA MET A 193 -8.37 -5.30 -17.18
C MET A 193 -9.84 -5.08 -17.59
N ARG A 194 -10.43 -3.94 -17.21
CA ARG A 194 -11.80 -3.57 -17.61
C ARG A 194 -11.95 -3.51 -19.12
N GLU A 195 -11.02 -2.85 -19.81
CA GLU A 195 -11.03 -2.81 -21.29
C GLU A 195 -10.97 -4.22 -21.90
N PHE A 196 -10.15 -5.10 -21.33
CA PHE A 196 -10.03 -6.47 -21.80
C PHE A 196 -11.33 -7.24 -21.61
N PHE A 197 -12.01 -7.16 -20.47
CA PHE A 197 -13.27 -7.84 -20.20
C PHE A 197 -14.41 -7.28 -21.03
N ASN A 198 -14.54 -5.94 -21.07
CA ASN A 198 -15.57 -5.26 -21.84
C ASN A 198 -15.45 -5.55 -23.35
N SER A 199 -14.22 -5.69 -23.88
CA SER A 199 -13.98 -6.06 -25.27
C SER A 199 -14.50 -7.46 -25.64
N LYS A 200 -14.78 -8.31 -24.64
CA LYS A 200 -15.35 -9.65 -24.79
C LYS A 200 -16.85 -9.68 -24.49
N GLY A 201 -17.46 -8.54 -24.19
CA GLY A 201 -18.88 -8.41 -23.86
C GLY A 201 -19.26 -8.77 -22.43
N TYR A 202 -18.27 -8.91 -21.53
CA TYR A 202 -18.54 -9.19 -20.10
C TYR A 202 -18.92 -7.91 -19.38
N ILE A 203 -19.76 -8.05 -18.35
CA ILE A 203 -20.39 -6.92 -17.64
C ILE A 203 -19.78 -6.78 -16.24
N GLU A 204 -19.37 -5.56 -15.90
CA GLU A 204 -19.00 -5.22 -14.52
C GLU A 204 -20.27 -5.10 -13.67
N VAL A 205 -20.26 -5.75 -12.52
CA VAL A 205 -21.40 -5.77 -11.59
C VAL A 205 -20.94 -5.45 -10.18
N GLU A 206 -21.88 -5.10 -9.32
CA GLU A 206 -21.65 -4.89 -7.89
C GLU A 206 -22.56 -5.84 -7.09
N THR A 207 -21.98 -6.56 -6.14
CA THR A 207 -22.70 -7.48 -5.25
C THR A 207 -22.61 -7.01 -3.80
N PRO A 208 -23.48 -7.50 -2.90
CA PRO A 208 -23.51 -7.01 -1.53
C PRO A 208 -22.21 -7.21 -0.77
N ILE A 209 -21.74 -6.15 -0.09
CA ILE A 209 -20.64 -6.22 0.88
C ILE A 209 -21.14 -6.80 2.20
N LEU A 210 -22.32 -6.38 2.65
CA LEU A 210 -22.98 -6.92 3.84
C LEU A 210 -23.78 -8.16 3.44
N GLN A 211 -23.42 -9.30 4.01
CA GLN A 211 -24.00 -10.59 3.65
C GLN A 211 -24.61 -11.25 4.89
N PRO A 212 -25.77 -11.90 4.77
CA PRO A 212 -26.36 -12.67 5.87
C PRO A 212 -25.58 -13.95 6.20
N ILE A 213 -24.87 -14.50 5.20
CA ILE A 213 -24.06 -15.71 5.32
C ILE A 213 -22.73 -15.44 4.59
N PRO A 214 -21.58 -15.57 5.26
CA PRO A 214 -20.29 -15.45 4.60
C PRO A 214 -19.99 -16.72 3.80
N GLY A 215 -19.56 -16.57 2.55
CA GLY A 215 -19.28 -17.71 1.68
C GLY A 215 -18.34 -17.39 0.53
N GLY A 216 -18.00 -18.40 -0.30
CA GLY A 216 -17.12 -18.25 -1.46
C GLY A 216 -15.62 -18.38 -1.15
N ALA A 217 -15.22 -18.48 0.11
CA ALA A 217 -13.82 -18.69 0.53
C ALA A 217 -13.75 -19.35 1.90
N SER A 218 -12.59 -19.91 2.24
CA SER A 218 -12.27 -20.35 3.61
C SER A 218 -11.51 -19.22 4.29
N ALA A 219 -12.19 -18.42 5.13
CA ALA A 219 -11.60 -17.29 5.86
C ALA A 219 -12.52 -16.86 7.00
N ARG A 220 -11.95 -16.24 8.04
CA ARG A 220 -12.72 -15.70 9.15
C ARG A 220 -13.35 -14.35 8.76
N PRO A 221 -14.68 -14.17 8.86
CA PRO A 221 -15.34 -12.92 8.52
C PRO A 221 -15.22 -11.86 9.64
N PHE A 222 -15.40 -10.57 9.27
CA PHE A 222 -15.79 -9.54 10.20
C PHE A 222 -17.31 -9.55 10.39
N ILE A 223 -17.78 -9.39 11.62
CA ILE A 223 -19.19 -9.39 11.99
C ILE A 223 -19.61 -7.96 12.33
N THR A 224 -20.77 -7.54 11.88
CA THR A 224 -21.41 -6.27 12.23
C THR A 224 -22.88 -6.47 12.55
N HIS A 225 -23.49 -5.57 13.31
CA HIS A 225 -24.88 -5.65 13.72
C HIS A 225 -25.75 -4.62 12.99
N HIS A 226 -26.88 -5.06 12.43
CA HIS A 226 -27.88 -4.20 11.80
C HIS A 226 -28.95 -3.80 12.82
N ASN A 227 -28.82 -2.61 13.42
CA ASN A 227 -29.62 -2.17 14.55
C ASN A 227 -31.14 -2.20 14.34
N SER A 228 -31.64 -1.83 13.14
CA SER A 228 -33.09 -1.75 12.90
C SER A 228 -33.74 -3.11 12.65
N LEU A 229 -32.98 -4.11 12.22
CA LEU A 229 -33.45 -5.47 12.00
C LEU A 229 -33.09 -6.41 13.15
N ASP A 230 -32.23 -5.98 14.07
CA ASP A 230 -31.68 -6.75 15.18
C ASP A 230 -31.07 -8.08 14.73
N ILE A 231 -30.23 -8.02 13.68
CA ILE A 231 -29.54 -9.17 13.09
C ILE A 231 -28.06 -8.90 12.88
N ASP A 232 -27.27 -9.96 12.98
CA ASP A 232 -25.86 -9.89 12.59
C ASP A 232 -25.70 -10.06 11.07
N LEU A 233 -24.79 -9.26 10.50
CA LEU A 233 -24.36 -9.35 9.12
C LEU A 233 -22.84 -9.51 9.08
N TYR A 234 -22.36 -10.05 7.97
CA TYR A 234 -20.95 -10.32 7.75
C TYR A 234 -20.41 -9.46 6.61
N LEU A 235 -19.21 -8.88 6.79
CA LEU A 235 -18.49 -8.32 5.68
C LEU A 235 -18.01 -9.47 4.77
N ARG A 236 -18.27 -9.38 3.47
CA ARG A 236 -17.96 -10.45 2.51
C ARG A 236 -16.49 -10.84 2.52
N ILE A 237 -16.23 -12.11 2.44
CA ILE A 237 -14.89 -12.72 2.30
C ILE A 237 -14.53 -13.02 0.85
N ALA A 238 -15.54 -13.12 -0.04
CA ALA A 238 -15.45 -13.31 -1.49
C ALA A 238 -16.73 -12.80 -2.16
N THR A 239 -16.70 -12.61 -3.50
CA THR A 239 -17.86 -12.23 -4.33
C THR A 239 -18.48 -13.43 -5.03
N GLU A 240 -17.84 -14.59 -5.00
CA GLU A 240 -18.07 -15.80 -5.77
C GLU A 240 -19.54 -16.23 -5.86
N LEU A 241 -20.21 -16.44 -4.71
CA LEU A 241 -21.56 -17.03 -4.71
C LEU A 241 -22.59 -16.12 -5.39
N TYR A 242 -22.48 -14.81 -5.20
CA TYR A 242 -23.36 -13.84 -5.86
C TYR A 242 -23.12 -13.75 -7.35
N LEU A 243 -21.86 -13.79 -7.80
CA LEU A 243 -21.52 -13.76 -9.23
C LEU A 243 -22.02 -15.02 -9.93
N LYS A 244 -21.93 -16.19 -9.30
CA LYS A 244 -22.53 -17.44 -9.82
C LYS A 244 -24.06 -17.37 -9.92
N LYS A 245 -24.73 -16.74 -8.95
CA LYS A 245 -26.19 -16.51 -9.02
C LYS A 245 -26.57 -15.67 -10.26
N LEU A 246 -25.71 -14.74 -10.69
CA LEU A 246 -25.92 -13.98 -11.92
C LEU A 246 -25.73 -14.83 -13.18
N ILE A 247 -24.83 -15.81 -13.18
CA ILE A 247 -24.70 -16.80 -14.25
C ILE A 247 -25.97 -17.68 -14.34
N VAL A 248 -26.49 -18.09 -13.18
CA VAL A 248 -27.83 -18.79 -13.15
C VAL A 248 -28.91 -17.87 -13.72
N GLY A 249 -28.84 -16.56 -13.45
CA GLY A 249 -29.76 -15.56 -13.98
C GLY A 249 -29.65 -15.28 -15.48
N GLY A 250 -28.69 -15.93 -16.20
CA GLY A 250 -28.56 -15.87 -17.65
C GLY A 250 -27.53 -14.89 -18.20
N PHE A 251 -26.61 -14.37 -17.37
CA PHE A 251 -25.47 -13.60 -17.87
C PHE A 251 -24.40 -14.53 -18.42
N ASP A 252 -23.86 -14.23 -19.61
CA ASP A 252 -22.78 -15.01 -20.23
C ASP A 252 -21.42 -14.78 -19.56
N GLY A 253 -21.19 -13.61 -19.01
CA GLY A 253 -19.97 -13.27 -18.27
C GLY A 253 -20.14 -12.03 -17.43
N VAL A 254 -19.78 -12.16 -16.15
CA VAL A 254 -19.83 -11.07 -15.16
C VAL A 254 -18.52 -10.97 -14.42
N TYR A 255 -18.12 -9.75 -14.06
CA TYR A 255 -16.94 -9.54 -13.23
C TYR A 255 -17.16 -8.41 -12.23
N GLU A 256 -16.41 -8.43 -11.13
CA GLU A 256 -16.45 -7.40 -10.09
C GLU A 256 -15.04 -7.10 -9.60
N PHE A 257 -14.71 -5.80 -9.51
CA PHE A 257 -13.59 -5.32 -8.72
C PHE A 257 -14.11 -4.93 -7.35
N GLY A 258 -13.87 -5.77 -6.36
CA GLY A 258 -14.46 -5.61 -5.05
C GLY A 258 -13.45 -5.62 -3.92
N LYS A 259 -13.83 -4.96 -2.80
CA LYS A 259 -13.16 -5.15 -1.52
C LYS A 259 -13.69 -6.40 -0.85
N ASN A 260 -12.77 -7.28 -0.45
CA ASN A 260 -13.05 -8.42 0.41
C ASN A 260 -12.37 -8.22 1.76
N PHE A 261 -12.95 -8.81 2.80
CA PHE A 261 -12.58 -8.60 4.19
C PHE A 261 -12.29 -9.93 4.87
N ARG A 262 -11.10 -10.09 5.45
CA ARG A 262 -10.72 -11.30 6.19
C ARG A 262 -10.13 -10.90 7.53
N ASN A 263 -10.75 -11.35 8.60
CA ASN A 263 -10.35 -11.06 9.97
C ASN A 263 -9.15 -11.92 10.40
N GLU A 264 -8.03 -11.66 9.74
CA GLU A 264 -6.79 -12.40 9.86
C GLU A 264 -5.62 -11.47 10.20
N GLY A 265 -4.42 -12.05 10.38
CA GLY A 265 -3.21 -11.29 10.68
C GLY A 265 -2.74 -10.43 9.51
N MET A 266 -2.08 -9.32 9.84
CA MET A 266 -1.45 -8.41 8.89
C MET A 266 0.03 -8.72 8.74
N ASP A 267 0.51 -8.83 7.50
CA ASP A 267 1.92 -8.98 7.16
C ASP A 267 2.27 -8.24 5.86
N ARG A 268 3.44 -8.48 5.29
CA ARG A 268 3.88 -7.85 4.04
C ARG A 268 3.06 -8.25 2.82
N THR A 269 2.22 -9.27 2.90
CA THR A 269 1.46 -9.85 1.78
C THR A 269 -0.03 -9.93 2.05
N HIS A 270 -0.46 -9.61 3.28
CA HIS A 270 -1.84 -9.69 3.73
C HIS A 270 -2.27 -8.40 4.42
N ASN A 271 -3.44 -7.91 4.04
CA ASN A 271 -4.15 -6.81 4.68
C ASN A 271 -5.60 -7.27 4.93
N PRO A 272 -6.22 -6.98 6.09
CA PRO A 272 -7.58 -7.45 6.40
C PRO A 272 -8.65 -7.01 5.40
N GLU A 273 -8.43 -5.89 4.74
CA GLU A 273 -9.19 -5.36 3.63
C GLU A 273 -8.29 -5.33 2.39
N PHE A 274 -8.70 -6.02 1.32
CA PHE A 274 -7.91 -6.10 0.09
C PHE A 274 -8.81 -6.03 -1.14
N THR A 275 -8.25 -5.66 -2.29
CA THR A 275 -8.96 -5.61 -3.55
C THR A 275 -8.76 -6.91 -4.32
N CYS A 276 -9.86 -7.57 -4.66
CA CYS A 276 -9.90 -8.72 -5.56
C CYS A 276 -10.69 -8.36 -6.81
N MET A 277 -10.31 -8.91 -7.95
CA MET A 277 -11.15 -8.99 -9.13
C MET A 277 -11.59 -10.44 -9.29
N GLU A 278 -12.90 -10.67 -9.38
CA GLU A 278 -13.47 -11.98 -9.71
C GLU A 278 -14.27 -11.90 -11.00
N ILE A 279 -14.16 -12.94 -11.82
CA ILE A 279 -14.86 -13.07 -13.10
C ILE A 279 -15.40 -14.49 -13.26
N TYR A 280 -16.62 -14.61 -13.75
CA TYR A 280 -17.31 -15.87 -14.04
C TYR A 280 -17.86 -15.84 -15.46
N VAL A 281 -17.57 -16.88 -16.24
CA VAL A 281 -17.93 -16.95 -17.66
C VAL A 281 -18.60 -18.27 -17.97
N ALA A 282 -19.83 -18.20 -18.47
CA ALA A 282 -20.62 -19.36 -18.89
C ALA A 282 -20.01 -20.08 -20.11
N TYR A 283 -20.28 -21.38 -20.22
CA TYR A 283 -19.84 -22.25 -21.32
C TYR A 283 -18.33 -22.34 -21.50
N LYS A 284 -17.57 -22.07 -20.41
CA LYS A 284 -16.09 -22.13 -20.34
C LYS A 284 -15.67 -23.11 -19.25
N ASP A 285 -14.44 -23.62 -19.38
CA ASP A 285 -13.80 -24.48 -18.39
C ASP A 285 -12.45 -23.91 -17.93
N TYR A 286 -11.80 -24.55 -16.96
CA TYR A 286 -10.53 -24.12 -16.40
C TYR A 286 -9.39 -24.03 -17.42
N ARG A 287 -9.42 -24.81 -18.51
CA ARG A 287 -8.38 -24.76 -19.55
C ARG A 287 -8.49 -23.48 -20.36
N TRP A 288 -9.70 -23.10 -20.74
CA TRP A 288 -9.99 -21.83 -21.38
C TRP A 288 -9.61 -20.66 -20.44
N MET A 289 -9.90 -20.79 -19.14
CA MET A 289 -9.58 -19.75 -18.17
C MET A 289 -8.06 -19.56 -17.99
N MET A 290 -7.24 -20.60 -18.17
CA MET A 290 -5.78 -20.45 -18.19
C MET A 290 -5.33 -19.54 -19.33
N GLU A 291 -5.78 -19.82 -20.55
CA GLU A 291 -5.42 -19.01 -21.74
C GLU A 291 -5.95 -17.59 -21.63
N PHE A 292 -7.14 -17.43 -21.09
CA PHE A 292 -7.71 -16.13 -20.80
C PHE A 292 -6.86 -15.31 -19.80
N THR A 293 -6.42 -15.96 -18.73
CA THR A 293 -5.55 -15.35 -17.69
C THR A 293 -4.18 -14.95 -18.27
N GLU A 294 -3.59 -15.81 -19.08
CA GLU A 294 -2.32 -15.58 -19.77
C GLU A 294 -2.41 -14.33 -20.66
N GLN A 295 -3.43 -14.26 -21.54
CA GLN A 295 -3.66 -13.12 -22.44
C GLN A 295 -3.93 -11.82 -21.70
N MET A 296 -4.73 -11.88 -20.63
CA MET A 296 -5.02 -10.71 -19.78
C MET A 296 -3.74 -10.15 -19.15
N LEU A 297 -2.94 -11.01 -18.50
CA LEU A 297 -1.74 -10.57 -17.78
C LEU A 297 -0.65 -10.08 -18.73
N GLU A 298 -0.48 -10.70 -19.91
CA GLU A 298 0.43 -10.19 -20.95
C GLU A 298 0.01 -8.78 -21.38
N ARG A 299 -1.28 -8.56 -21.68
CA ARG A 299 -1.81 -7.25 -22.07
C ARG A 299 -1.62 -6.21 -20.97
N VAL A 300 -1.89 -6.56 -19.72
CA VAL A 300 -1.73 -5.66 -18.57
C VAL A 300 -0.26 -5.29 -18.36
N SER A 301 0.66 -6.26 -18.42
CA SER A 301 2.10 -5.99 -18.28
C SER A 301 2.61 -5.05 -19.36
N MET A 302 2.25 -5.30 -20.63
CA MET A 302 2.59 -4.43 -21.76
C MET A 302 2.02 -3.02 -21.60
N ALA A 303 0.76 -2.90 -21.20
CA ALA A 303 0.13 -1.59 -21.03
C ALA A 303 0.79 -0.77 -19.91
N VAL A 304 1.15 -1.40 -18.79
CA VAL A 304 1.66 -0.72 -17.59
C VAL A 304 3.17 -0.42 -17.70
N ASN A 305 3.96 -1.36 -18.22
CA ASN A 305 5.42 -1.30 -18.20
C ASN A 305 6.06 -1.23 -19.59
N GLY A 306 5.30 -1.41 -20.68
CA GLY A 306 5.84 -1.48 -22.04
C GLY A 306 6.60 -2.78 -22.35
N THR A 307 6.60 -3.73 -21.41
CA THR A 307 7.29 -5.02 -21.55
C THR A 307 6.57 -6.12 -20.76
N THR A 308 6.77 -7.36 -21.18
CA THR A 308 6.33 -8.55 -20.42
C THR A 308 7.43 -9.12 -19.53
N GLU A 309 8.67 -8.69 -19.71
CA GLU A 309 9.83 -9.14 -18.95
C GLU A 309 10.10 -8.16 -17.81
N LEU A 310 9.99 -8.60 -16.57
CA LEU A 310 10.17 -7.78 -15.38
C LEU A 310 11.22 -8.39 -14.45
N GLU A 311 11.83 -7.56 -13.62
CA GLU A 311 12.65 -8.00 -12.50
C GLU A 311 11.87 -7.83 -11.21
N ILE A 312 11.65 -8.93 -10.47
CA ILE A 312 10.91 -8.97 -9.21
C ILE A 312 11.79 -9.62 -8.14
N ASP A 313 12.12 -8.88 -7.09
CA ASP A 313 13.02 -9.34 -6.02
C ASP A 313 14.35 -9.90 -6.58
N GLY A 314 14.96 -9.24 -7.57
CA GLY A 314 16.21 -9.64 -8.23
C GLY A 314 16.09 -10.84 -9.17
N ARG A 315 14.87 -11.25 -9.55
CA ARG A 315 14.61 -12.38 -10.44
C ARG A 315 13.88 -11.94 -11.70
N LYS A 316 14.28 -12.48 -12.84
CA LYS A 316 13.57 -12.25 -14.10
C LYS A 316 12.26 -13.05 -14.12
N VAL A 317 11.16 -12.37 -14.36
CA VAL A 317 9.81 -12.94 -14.47
C VAL A 317 9.20 -12.51 -15.79
N SER A 318 8.69 -13.46 -16.57
CA SER A 318 8.02 -13.21 -17.83
C SER A 318 6.50 -13.36 -17.68
N PHE A 319 5.76 -12.34 -18.12
CA PHE A 319 4.31 -12.37 -18.28
C PHE A 319 3.90 -12.67 -19.74
N LYS A 320 4.84 -13.13 -20.57
CA LYS A 320 4.54 -13.52 -21.96
C LYS A 320 3.87 -14.88 -21.99
N ALA A 321 2.73 -14.97 -22.67
CA ALA A 321 2.03 -16.24 -22.91
C ALA A 321 2.81 -17.14 -23.90
N PRO A 322 2.70 -18.50 -23.79
CA PRO A 322 2.01 -19.25 -22.75
C PRO A 322 2.85 -19.42 -21.47
N PHE A 323 2.19 -19.51 -20.32
CA PHE A 323 2.86 -19.78 -19.05
C PHE A 323 3.16 -21.28 -18.90
N ARG A 324 4.17 -21.58 -18.08
CA ARG A 324 4.50 -22.98 -17.77
C ARG A 324 3.41 -23.64 -16.94
N ARG A 325 2.90 -24.78 -17.40
CA ARG A 325 1.85 -25.56 -16.72
C ARG A 325 2.47 -26.77 -16.02
N LEU A 326 2.25 -26.91 -14.73
CA LEU A 326 2.77 -27.99 -13.90
C LEU A 326 1.65 -28.62 -13.08
N THR A 327 1.58 -29.95 -13.06
CA THR A 327 0.75 -30.62 -12.06
C THR A 327 1.42 -30.52 -10.67
N MET A 328 0.62 -30.63 -9.61
CA MET A 328 1.13 -30.61 -8.24
C MET A 328 2.14 -31.72 -7.99
N THR A 329 1.85 -32.91 -8.51
CA THR A 329 2.73 -34.08 -8.43
C THR A 329 4.05 -33.89 -9.17
N ASP A 330 4.02 -33.27 -10.36
CA ASP A 330 5.24 -33.00 -11.13
C ASP A 330 6.09 -31.90 -10.47
N ALA A 331 5.45 -30.89 -9.90
CA ALA A 331 6.17 -29.85 -9.15
C ALA A 331 6.90 -30.43 -7.92
N ILE A 332 6.28 -31.38 -7.22
CA ILE A 332 6.92 -32.10 -6.09
C ILE A 332 8.08 -32.94 -6.61
N ARG A 333 7.88 -33.73 -7.67
CA ARG A 333 8.92 -34.60 -8.27
C ARG A 333 10.12 -33.80 -8.78
N GLU A 334 9.90 -32.66 -9.43
CA GLU A 334 11.00 -31.79 -9.90
C GLU A 334 11.86 -31.32 -8.73
N LYS A 335 11.26 -30.95 -7.62
CA LYS A 335 12.01 -30.49 -6.45
C LYS A 335 12.77 -31.59 -5.76
N ASP A 336 12.20 -32.77 -5.66
CA ASP A 336 12.90 -33.92 -5.09
C ASP A 336 14.12 -34.30 -5.96
N ARG A 337 14.02 -34.25 -7.29
CA ARG A 337 15.17 -34.41 -8.18
C ARG A 337 16.25 -33.35 -7.97
N ILE A 338 15.87 -32.09 -7.81
CA ILE A 338 16.83 -31.00 -7.53
C ILE A 338 17.54 -31.21 -6.19
N ARG A 339 16.87 -31.73 -5.15
CA ARG A 339 17.49 -32.08 -3.86
C ARG A 339 18.48 -33.21 -3.98
N HIS A 340 18.27 -34.18 -4.86
CA HIS A 340 19.13 -35.34 -5.05
C HIS A 340 20.29 -35.11 -6.03
N HIS A 341 20.27 -34.05 -6.84
CA HIS A 341 21.25 -33.76 -7.90
C HIS A 341 21.92 -32.39 -7.77
N GLY A 342 21.83 -31.74 -6.60
CA GLY A 342 22.60 -30.51 -6.30
C GLY A 342 24.10 -30.82 -6.15
N PRO A 343 25.01 -29.84 -6.27
CA PRO A 343 26.45 -30.01 -6.23
C PRO A 343 26.98 -30.68 -4.95
N ASP A 344 26.16 -30.78 -3.89
CA ASP A 344 26.50 -31.48 -2.62
C ASP A 344 25.80 -32.84 -2.44
N GLY A 345 25.30 -33.43 -3.52
CA GLY A 345 24.47 -34.67 -3.52
C GLY A 345 25.13 -35.96 -3.06
N GLY A 346 26.37 -35.92 -2.54
CA GLY A 346 27.11 -37.09 -2.10
C GLY A 346 26.96 -37.47 -0.63
N ALA A 347 26.41 -36.65 0.25
CA ALA A 347 26.43 -36.86 1.70
C ALA A 347 25.06 -37.03 2.38
N ALA A 348 23.94 -36.83 1.69
CA ALA A 348 22.59 -36.76 2.30
C ALA A 348 21.75 -38.06 2.21
N ALA A 349 22.33 -39.18 1.76
CA ALA A 349 21.58 -40.45 1.62
C ALA A 349 21.40 -41.23 2.94
N ARG A 350 21.79 -40.67 4.09
CA ARG A 350 21.55 -41.29 5.41
C ARG A 350 20.83 -40.28 6.30
N GLY A 351 19.52 -40.41 6.45
CA GLY A 351 18.78 -39.70 7.49
C GLY A 351 17.51 -38.97 7.07
N LEU A 352 16.78 -39.47 6.10
CA LEU A 352 15.36 -39.09 5.94
C LEU A 352 14.49 -39.97 6.84
N GLN A 353 14.60 -39.75 8.14
CA GLN A 353 13.47 -39.94 9.04
C GLN A 353 12.48 -38.82 8.68
N ALA A 354 11.23 -39.22 8.42
CA ALA A 354 10.11 -38.28 8.24
C ALA A 354 10.15 -37.26 9.39
N PRO A 355 9.96 -35.95 9.12
CA PRO A 355 9.90 -34.97 10.18
C PRO A 355 8.89 -35.46 11.20
N GLU A 356 9.34 -35.60 12.48
CA GLU A 356 8.46 -35.99 13.57
C GLU A 356 7.14 -35.23 13.46
N ARG A 357 6.08 -36.01 13.32
CA ARG A 357 4.70 -35.54 13.39
C ARG A 357 4.54 -34.84 14.75
N ARG A 358 4.61 -33.53 14.79
CA ARG A 358 3.86 -32.80 15.79
C ARG A 358 2.39 -33.02 15.46
N ASP A 359 1.84 -34.00 16.12
CA ASP A 359 0.48 -34.49 16.08
C ASP A 359 -0.49 -33.35 16.39
N ARG A 360 -0.89 -32.60 15.36
CA ARG A 360 -2.13 -31.83 15.39
C ARG A 360 -3.18 -32.69 14.69
N ARG A 361 -3.93 -33.41 15.50
CA ARG A 361 -4.93 -34.43 15.14
C ARG A 361 -6.11 -33.94 14.26
N HIS A 362 -6.02 -32.77 13.62
CA HIS A 362 -7.09 -32.14 12.87
C HIS A 362 -6.72 -31.68 11.45
N ASP A 363 -5.51 -31.92 10.98
CA ASP A 363 -5.15 -31.58 9.59
C ASP A 363 -5.47 -32.77 8.66
N GLY A 364 -6.52 -32.63 7.83
CA GLY A 364 -6.82 -33.56 6.76
C GLY A 364 -5.65 -33.66 5.73
N GLN A 365 -5.62 -34.74 4.94
CA GLN A 365 -4.55 -35.03 3.99
C GLN A 365 -4.34 -33.88 2.99
N GLY A 366 -5.40 -33.22 2.57
CA GLY A 366 -5.35 -32.07 1.66
C GLY A 366 -4.64 -30.85 2.23
N GLN A 367 -4.81 -30.54 3.51
CA GLN A 367 -4.08 -29.43 4.17
C GLN A 367 -2.61 -29.74 4.36
N THR A 368 -2.27 -30.98 4.66
CA THR A 368 -0.89 -31.45 4.76
C THR A 368 -0.17 -31.30 3.42
N ASP A 369 -0.82 -31.69 2.33
CA ASP A 369 -0.29 -31.56 0.97
C ASP A 369 -0.12 -30.09 0.56
N ARG A 370 -1.07 -29.20 0.94
CA ARG A 370 -0.99 -27.76 0.70
C ARG A 370 0.14 -27.10 1.46
N ARG A 371 0.38 -27.46 2.72
CA ARG A 371 1.52 -26.99 3.52
C ARG A 371 2.84 -27.49 2.95
N HIS A 372 2.91 -28.74 2.57
CA HIS A 372 4.07 -29.33 1.92
C HIS A 372 4.37 -28.63 0.60
N LEU A 373 3.36 -28.38 -0.20
CA LEU A 373 3.44 -27.63 -1.44
C LEU A 373 3.93 -26.18 -1.22
N ARG A 374 3.35 -25.42 -0.27
CA ARG A 374 3.83 -24.08 0.06
C ARG A 374 5.31 -24.06 0.45
N THR A 375 5.76 -25.06 1.19
CA THR A 375 7.18 -25.21 1.58
C THR A 375 8.05 -25.55 0.38
N VAL A 376 7.55 -26.41 -0.52
CA VAL A 376 8.20 -26.78 -1.78
C VAL A 376 8.36 -25.57 -2.70
N LEU A 377 7.43 -24.60 -2.67
CA LEU A 377 7.41 -23.44 -3.55
C LEU A 377 8.27 -22.28 -3.11
N ARG A 378 8.40 -22.10 -1.79
CA ARG A 378 9.20 -20.99 -1.22
C ARG A 378 10.70 -21.10 -1.52
N GLY A 379 11.19 -22.26 -1.92
CA GLY A 379 12.62 -22.52 -2.13
C GLY A 379 13.13 -22.57 -3.58
N GLY A 380 12.28 -22.32 -4.59
CA GLY A 380 12.66 -22.43 -6.01
C GLY A 380 12.55 -21.11 -6.78
N ALA A 381 13.61 -20.72 -7.48
CA ALA A 381 13.62 -19.60 -8.40
C ALA A 381 12.97 -20.03 -9.73
N HIS A 382 11.69 -19.68 -9.96
CA HIS A 382 11.03 -20.00 -11.23
C HIS A 382 10.12 -18.85 -11.69
N PRO A 383 10.01 -18.60 -13.02
CA PRO A 383 9.07 -17.65 -13.62
C PRO A 383 7.60 -18.01 -13.32
N ALA A 384 6.65 -17.27 -13.87
CA ALA A 384 5.22 -17.51 -13.66
C ALA A 384 4.82 -18.94 -14.04
N HIS A 385 4.11 -19.65 -13.15
CA HIS A 385 3.67 -21.03 -13.35
C HIS A 385 2.20 -21.19 -13.01
N LEU A 386 1.45 -21.80 -13.92
CA LEU A 386 0.11 -22.33 -13.68
C LEU A 386 0.20 -23.74 -13.08
N ARG A 387 -0.54 -24.00 -12.00
CA ARG A 387 -0.59 -25.30 -11.36
C ARG A 387 -1.95 -25.92 -11.48
N LEU A 388 -1.96 -27.16 -11.88
CA LEU A 388 -3.13 -27.96 -12.17
C LEU A 388 -3.34 -29.05 -11.12
N ARG A 389 -4.61 -29.35 -10.84
CA ARG A 389 -5.08 -30.54 -10.12
C ARG A 389 -4.78 -30.54 -8.62
N LEU A 390 -5.75 -30.14 -7.83
CA LEU A 390 -5.75 -30.20 -6.37
C LEU A 390 -6.77 -31.26 -5.89
N PRO A 391 -6.57 -31.94 -4.75
CA PRO A 391 -7.52 -32.89 -4.18
C PRO A 391 -8.88 -32.26 -3.88
N ILE A 392 -9.95 -33.06 -3.96
CA ILE A 392 -11.33 -32.59 -4.09
C ILE A 392 -11.95 -32.07 -2.81
N ILE A 393 -11.91 -32.86 -1.74
CA ILE A 393 -12.95 -32.79 -0.72
C ILE A 393 -12.71 -31.63 0.27
N GLU A 394 -11.50 -31.48 0.75
CA GLU A 394 -11.18 -30.53 1.83
C GLU A 394 -10.71 -29.15 1.33
N MET A 395 -10.29 -29.06 0.06
CA MET A 395 -9.58 -27.88 -0.46
C MET A 395 -10.34 -27.08 -1.50
N SER A 396 -11.41 -27.60 -2.06
CA SER A 396 -12.11 -26.99 -3.19
C SER A 396 -13.60 -27.31 -3.20
N PRO A 397 -14.37 -26.90 -2.19
CA PRO A 397 -15.79 -27.28 -2.07
C PRO A 397 -16.66 -26.73 -3.20
N LEU A 398 -16.22 -25.69 -3.91
CA LEU A 398 -16.97 -25.02 -4.98
C LEU A 398 -16.48 -25.40 -6.39
N CYS A 399 -15.45 -26.27 -6.49
CA CYS A 399 -14.80 -26.63 -7.74
C CYS A 399 -15.34 -27.97 -8.28
N LYS A 400 -15.50 -28.07 -9.61
CA LYS A 400 -15.93 -29.30 -10.28
C LYS A 400 -14.87 -30.39 -10.16
N ARG A 401 -15.34 -31.67 -10.05
CA ARG A 401 -14.46 -32.83 -10.11
C ARG A 401 -13.77 -32.91 -11.47
N HIS A 402 -12.53 -33.39 -11.48
CA HIS A 402 -11.77 -33.53 -12.73
C HIS A 402 -12.38 -34.64 -13.61
N ARG A 403 -12.55 -34.34 -14.91
CA ARG A 403 -13.20 -35.21 -15.88
C ARG A 403 -12.55 -36.59 -16.04
N ASP A 404 -11.24 -36.69 -15.85
CA ASP A 404 -10.48 -37.92 -16.06
C ASP A 404 -10.09 -38.62 -14.74
N ASN A 405 -10.18 -37.93 -13.59
CA ASN A 405 -9.84 -38.51 -12.29
C ASN A 405 -10.71 -37.88 -11.20
N GLN A 406 -11.61 -38.65 -10.65
CA GLN A 406 -12.61 -38.19 -9.67
C GLN A 406 -12.03 -37.79 -8.33
N ASP A 407 -10.78 -38.14 -8.03
CA ASP A 407 -10.06 -37.73 -6.80
C ASP A 407 -9.44 -36.36 -6.93
N LEU A 408 -9.52 -35.70 -8.08
CA LEU A 408 -8.96 -34.41 -8.38
C LEU A 408 -10.06 -33.40 -8.77
N THR A 409 -9.68 -32.10 -8.75
CA THR A 409 -10.55 -31.01 -9.22
C THR A 409 -10.02 -30.37 -10.49
N GLU A 410 -10.91 -29.76 -11.29
CA GLU A 410 -10.55 -28.90 -12.42
C GLU A 410 -10.18 -27.50 -11.95
N ARG A 411 -9.06 -27.36 -11.25
CA ARG A 411 -8.57 -26.13 -10.60
C ARG A 411 -7.13 -25.85 -10.97
N PHE A 412 -6.79 -24.56 -11.07
CA PHE A 412 -5.42 -24.11 -11.12
C PHE A 412 -5.18 -22.89 -10.21
N GLU A 413 -3.96 -22.74 -9.78
CA GLU A 413 -3.45 -21.55 -9.12
C GLU A 413 -2.26 -21.00 -9.92
N LEU A 414 -2.21 -19.70 -10.13
CA LEU A 414 -1.06 -19.04 -10.75
C LEU A 414 -0.12 -18.53 -9.67
N PHE A 415 1.12 -18.97 -9.76
CA PHE A 415 2.20 -18.49 -8.88
C PHE A 415 3.17 -17.62 -9.66
N VAL A 416 3.50 -16.47 -9.09
CA VAL A 416 4.51 -15.55 -9.59
C VAL A 416 5.53 -15.33 -8.48
N ASN A 417 6.80 -15.58 -8.76
CA ASN A 417 7.88 -15.46 -7.77
C ASN A 417 7.58 -16.17 -6.43
N GLY A 418 6.96 -17.37 -6.48
CA GLY A 418 6.61 -18.17 -5.31
C GLY A 418 5.39 -17.70 -4.49
N LYS A 419 4.68 -16.69 -4.96
CA LYS A 419 3.45 -16.17 -4.33
C LYS A 419 2.25 -16.44 -5.25
N GLU A 420 1.14 -16.92 -4.69
CA GLU A 420 -0.13 -17.08 -5.40
C GLU A 420 -0.67 -15.72 -5.84
N LEU A 421 -0.95 -15.58 -7.13
CA LEU A 421 -1.55 -14.39 -7.73
C LEU A 421 -3.03 -14.58 -8.04
N CYS A 422 -3.40 -15.69 -8.64
CA CYS A 422 -4.79 -16.00 -8.91
C CYS A 422 -5.13 -17.46 -8.64
N ASN A 423 -6.44 -17.72 -8.48
CA ASN A 423 -7.05 -19.02 -8.31
C ASN A 423 -8.26 -19.12 -9.24
N ALA A 424 -8.40 -20.22 -9.97
CA ALA A 424 -9.48 -20.41 -10.93
C ALA A 424 -9.80 -21.88 -11.13
N TYR A 425 -11.05 -22.15 -11.52
CA TYR A 425 -11.53 -23.52 -11.74
C TYR A 425 -12.77 -23.59 -12.65
N SER A 426 -13.08 -24.82 -13.08
CA SER A 426 -14.42 -25.13 -13.57
C SER A 426 -15.38 -25.19 -12.38
N GLU A 427 -16.48 -24.45 -12.46
CA GLU A 427 -17.42 -24.31 -11.35
C GLU A 427 -18.24 -25.57 -11.12
N LEU A 428 -18.43 -25.96 -9.88
CA LEU A 428 -19.38 -26.97 -9.51
C LEU A 428 -20.81 -26.44 -9.74
N ASN A 429 -21.54 -27.13 -10.62
CA ASN A 429 -22.89 -26.77 -11.02
C ASN A 429 -23.92 -27.87 -10.73
N ASP A 430 -23.52 -28.93 -10.03
CA ASP A 430 -24.42 -29.99 -9.53
C ASP A 430 -24.89 -29.59 -8.11
N PRO A 431 -26.19 -29.29 -7.93
CA PRO A 431 -26.71 -28.86 -6.62
C PRO A 431 -26.60 -29.94 -5.53
N ILE A 432 -26.65 -31.22 -5.91
CA ILE A 432 -26.58 -32.32 -4.96
C ILE A 432 -25.15 -32.50 -4.46
N ASP A 433 -24.15 -32.56 -5.36
CA ASP A 433 -22.75 -32.64 -5.00
C ASP A 433 -22.34 -31.36 -4.19
N GLN A 434 -22.89 -30.18 -4.56
CA GLN A 434 -22.63 -28.94 -3.82
C GLN A 434 -23.14 -28.98 -2.38
N LEU A 435 -24.36 -29.48 -2.18
CA LEU A 435 -24.93 -29.60 -0.83
C LEU A 435 -24.13 -30.63 0.01
N GLU A 436 -23.75 -31.76 -0.55
CA GLU A 436 -22.91 -32.75 0.15
C GLU A 436 -21.57 -32.15 0.59
N ARG A 437 -20.94 -31.34 -0.25
CA ARG A 437 -19.67 -30.67 0.10
C ARG A 437 -19.83 -29.61 1.17
N PHE A 438 -20.91 -28.84 1.16
CA PHE A 438 -21.20 -27.90 2.23
C PHE A 438 -21.46 -28.62 3.56
N GLN A 439 -22.15 -29.76 3.55
CA GLN A 439 -22.33 -30.58 4.75
C GLN A 439 -21.00 -31.11 5.29
N GLU A 440 -20.06 -31.49 4.42
CA GLU A 440 -18.74 -31.90 4.87
C GLU A 440 -17.93 -30.73 5.44
N GLN A 441 -18.03 -29.53 4.86
CA GLN A 441 -17.43 -28.32 5.44
C GLN A 441 -17.99 -28.03 6.84
N LEU A 442 -19.30 -28.21 7.06
CA LEU A 442 -19.92 -28.04 8.39
C LEU A 442 -19.32 -29.03 9.40
N ARG A 443 -19.13 -30.30 9.02
CA ARG A 443 -18.49 -31.30 9.89
C ARG A 443 -17.04 -30.94 10.23
N LEU A 444 -16.31 -30.26 9.33
CA LEU A 444 -14.96 -29.75 9.62
C LEU A 444 -15.01 -28.60 10.61
N SER A 445 -15.99 -27.69 10.48
CA SER A 445 -16.23 -26.60 11.45
C SER A 445 -16.53 -27.15 12.84
N GLU A 446 -17.40 -28.16 12.97
CA GLU A 446 -17.71 -28.82 14.25
C GLU A 446 -16.48 -29.47 14.91
N LYS A 447 -15.46 -29.82 14.12
CA LYS A 447 -14.16 -30.33 14.60
C LYS A 447 -13.16 -29.23 14.94
N GLY A 448 -13.56 -27.95 14.87
CA GLY A 448 -12.76 -26.81 15.26
C GLY A 448 -12.00 -26.12 14.12
N ASP A 449 -12.43 -26.28 12.87
CA ASP A 449 -11.94 -25.48 11.74
C ASP A 449 -12.75 -24.19 11.61
N ASP A 450 -12.23 -23.09 12.19
CA ASP A 450 -12.88 -21.77 12.16
C ASP A 450 -12.91 -21.12 10.77
N GLU A 451 -12.24 -21.71 9.77
CA GLU A 451 -12.19 -21.23 8.38
C GLU A 451 -13.13 -22.01 7.45
N ALA A 452 -13.83 -23.04 7.96
CA ALA A 452 -14.76 -23.85 7.17
C ALA A 452 -15.95 -23.01 6.67
N MET A 453 -16.44 -23.31 5.47
CA MET A 453 -17.53 -22.58 4.84
C MET A 453 -18.88 -22.87 5.52
N PHE A 454 -19.72 -21.84 5.62
CA PHE A 454 -21.11 -21.96 6.02
C PHE A 454 -21.97 -22.50 4.85
N ILE A 455 -23.09 -23.14 5.19
CA ILE A 455 -24.04 -23.61 4.18
C ILE A 455 -24.90 -22.42 3.71
N ASP A 456 -24.78 -22.04 2.43
CA ASP A 456 -25.69 -21.09 1.78
C ASP A 456 -26.78 -21.88 0.99
N MET A 457 -27.92 -22.11 1.67
CA MET A 457 -29.07 -22.81 1.06
C MET A 457 -29.72 -22.03 -0.08
N ASP A 458 -29.57 -20.70 -0.12
CA ASP A 458 -30.08 -19.89 -1.22
C ASP A 458 -29.20 -20.07 -2.47
N PHE A 459 -27.90 -20.24 -2.30
CA PHE A 459 -27.01 -20.62 -3.40
C PHE A 459 -27.30 -22.02 -3.92
N VAL A 460 -27.52 -23.00 -3.05
CA VAL A 460 -27.92 -24.38 -3.48
C VAL A 460 -29.22 -24.32 -4.28
N ARG A 461 -30.23 -23.60 -3.79
CA ARG A 461 -31.50 -23.38 -4.49
C ARG A 461 -31.29 -22.71 -5.85
N ALA A 462 -30.38 -21.73 -5.95
CA ALA A 462 -30.06 -21.13 -7.22
C ALA A 462 -29.50 -22.16 -8.22
N LEU A 463 -28.61 -23.07 -7.79
CA LEU A 463 -28.10 -24.14 -8.62
C LEU A 463 -29.21 -25.14 -9.06
N GLU A 464 -30.23 -25.37 -8.25
CA GLU A 464 -31.38 -26.23 -8.59
C GLU A 464 -32.19 -25.71 -9.80
N TYR A 465 -32.15 -24.37 -10.04
CA TYR A 465 -32.71 -23.79 -11.28
C TYR A 465 -31.83 -23.99 -12.51
N GLY A 466 -30.61 -24.50 -12.32
CA GLY A 466 -29.67 -24.81 -13.39
C GLY A 466 -28.62 -23.70 -13.59
N MET A 467 -27.37 -24.05 -13.43
CA MET A 467 -26.23 -23.23 -13.83
C MET A 467 -25.52 -23.93 -15.01
N PRO A 468 -25.28 -23.23 -16.13
CA PRO A 468 -24.51 -23.82 -17.24
C PRO A 468 -23.08 -24.14 -16.79
N THR A 469 -22.35 -24.92 -17.58
CA THR A 469 -20.90 -25.05 -17.42
C THR A 469 -20.30 -23.67 -17.34
N CYS A 470 -19.51 -23.38 -16.30
CA CYS A 470 -18.96 -22.07 -16.03
C CYS A 470 -17.53 -22.21 -15.53
N SER A 471 -16.70 -21.23 -15.79
CA SER A 471 -15.38 -21.11 -15.17
C SER A 471 -15.24 -19.75 -14.50
N GLY A 472 -14.72 -19.76 -13.28
CA GLY A 472 -14.45 -18.57 -12.49
C GLY A 472 -12.97 -18.39 -12.19
N MET A 473 -12.57 -17.14 -11.94
CA MET A 473 -11.23 -16.76 -11.56
C MET A 473 -11.27 -15.59 -10.57
N GLY A 474 -10.52 -15.74 -9.47
CA GLY A 474 -10.21 -14.64 -8.56
C GLY A 474 -8.74 -14.25 -8.66
N ILE A 475 -8.45 -12.94 -8.76
CA ILE A 475 -7.10 -12.39 -8.80
C ILE A 475 -6.94 -11.26 -7.81
N GLY A 476 -5.87 -11.33 -6.98
CA GLY A 476 -5.53 -10.27 -6.03
C GLY A 476 -4.92 -9.06 -6.71
N ILE A 477 -5.66 -7.95 -6.81
CA ILE A 477 -5.20 -6.72 -7.47
C ILE A 477 -4.01 -6.10 -6.73
N ASP A 478 -3.99 -6.18 -5.40
CA ASP A 478 -2.89 -5.66 -4.59
C ASP A 478 -1.59 -6.42 -4.92
N ARG A 479 -1.63 -7.75 -4.97
CA ARG A 479 -0.47 -8.59 -5.34
C ARG A 479 -0.04 -8.36 -6.78
N LEU A 480 -0.98 -8.28 -7.73
CA LEU A 480 -0.67 -7.96 -9.13
C LEU A 480 0.04 -6.60 -9.23
N THR A 481 -0.43 -5.61 -8.48
CA THR A 481 0.21 -4.30 -8.43
C THR A 481 1.62 -4.39 -7.84
N MET A 482 1.82 -5.14 -6.75
CA MET A 482 3.17 -5.36 -6.19
C MET A 482 4.14 -5.91 -7.25
N PHE A 483 3.73 -6.94 -7.99
CA PHE A 483 4.57 -7.54 -9.01
C PHE A 483 4.89 -6.58 -10.16
N LEU A 484 3.88 -5.91 -10.70
CA LEU A 484 4.05 -5.02 -11.86
C LEU A 484 4.74 -3.69 -11.52
N THR A 485 4.86 -3.35 -10.23
CA THR A 485 5.53 -2.12 -9.75
C THR A 485 6.79 -2.39 -8.95
N GLY A 486 7.19 -3.67 -8.79
CA GLY A 486 8.39 -4.05 -8.06
C GLY A 486 8.32 -3.78 -6.55
N GLN A 487 7.11 -3.72 -5.97
CA GLN A 487 6.94 -3.48 -4.53
C GLN A 487 7.01 -4.77 -3.73
N SER A 488 7.73 -4.75 -2.61
CA SER A 488 7.92 -5.94 -1.75
C SER A 488 6.84 -6.11 -0.68
N SER A 489 6.08 -5.05 -0.39
CA SER A 489 5.02 -5.03 0.62
C SER A 489 3.68 -4.59 0.05
N ILE A 490 2.60 -5.24 0.49
CA ILE A 490 1.21 -4.84 0.17
C ILE A 490 0.89 -3.42 0.64
N GLN A 491 1.54 -2.95 1.71
CA GLN A 491 1.38 -1.61 2.24
C GLN A 491 1.88 -0.53 1.27
N ASP A 492 2.84 -0.86 0.39
CA ASP A 492 3.35 0.08 -0.62
C ASP A 492 2.34 0.33 -1.75
N VAL A 493 1.42 -0.60 -1.98
CA VAL A 493 0.41 -0.52 -3.05
C VAL A 493 -0.99 -0.15 -2.56
N LEU A 494 -1.16 0.10 -1.27
CA LEU A 494 -2.36 0.61 -0.63
C LEU A 494 -2.16 2.07 -0.23
N PHE A 495 -3.12 2.95 -0.54
CA PHE A 495 -3.02 4.35 -0.10
C PHE A 495 -2.99 4.46 1.43
N PHE A 496 -3.90 3.77 2.09
CA PHE A 496 -4.06 3.78 3.55
C PHE A 496 -4.18 2.33 4.04
N PRO A 497 -3.05 1.62 4.21
CA PRO A 497 -3.06 0.27 4.75
C PRO A 497 -3.52 0.27 6.19
N GLN A 498 -4.13 -0.83 6.64
CA GLN A 498 -4.43 -1.02 8.05
C GLN A 498 -3.11 -1.05 8.84
N MET A 499 -3.04 -0.23 9.88
CA MET A 499 -1.87 -0.13 10.74
C MET A 499 -2.21 -0.57 12.17
N ARG A 500 -1.23 -1.15 12.86
CA ARG A 500 -1.38 -1.38 14.30
C ARG A 500 -1.55 -0.03 15.01
N PRO A 501 -2.36 0.06 16.07
CA PRO A 501 -2.43 1.27 16.88
C PRO A 501 -1.02 1.73 17.29
N GLU A 502 -0.78 3.03 17.25
CA GLU A 502 0.44 3.58 17.84
C GLU A 502 0.47 3.23 19.33
N LYS A 503 1.59 2.68 19.79
CA LYS A 503 1.80 2.60 21.23
C LYS A 503 1.88 4.04 21.74
N LYS A 504 0.81 4.54 22.33
CA LYS A 504 0.89 5.77 23.09
C LYS A 504 1.85 5.50 24.24
N VAL A 505 3.07 5.99 24.11
CA VAL A 505 3.98 6.01 25.24
C VAL A 505 3.41 7.07 26.20
N VAL A 506 2.72 6.61 27.20
CA VAL A 506 2.27 7.50 28.30
C VAL A 506 3.53 7.83 29.09
N ALA A 507 3.73 9.11 29.37
CA ALA A 507 4.84 9.53 30.22
C ALA A 507 4.69 8.85 31.59
N ASP A 508 5.80 8.29 32.08
CA ASP A 508 5.82 7.75 33.43
C ASP A 508 5.61 8.89 34.43
N PRO A 509 4.90 8.63 35.53
CA PRO A 509 4.68 9.62 36.56
C PRO A 509 6.02 9.97 37.26
N VAL A 510 6.06 11.11 37.93
CA VAL A 510 7.27 11.62 38.60
C VAL A 510 7.84 10.59 39.58
N GLU A 511 6.98 9.86 40.26
CA GLU A 511 7.31 8.83 41.24
C GLU A 511 8.15 7.69 40.61
N ALA A 512 7.91 7.35 39.35
CA ALA A 512 8.69 6.33 38.66
C ALA A 512 10.16 6.74 38.44
N TYR A 513 10.39 8.02 38.18
CA TYR A 513 11.75 8.57 38.03
C TYR A 513 12.46 8.74 39.39
N THR A 514 11.75 9.22 40.40
CA THR A 514 12.31 9.36 41.73
C THR A 514 12.65 8.03 42.37
N ALA A 515 11.90 6.96 42.05
CA ALA A 515 12.19 5.60 42.49
C ALA A 515 13.56 5.07 41.99
N ILE A 516 14.07 5.58 40.85
CA ILE A 516 15.41 5.25 40.33
C ILE A 516 16.46 6.28 40.72
N GLY A 517 16.14 7.22 41.63
CA GLY A 517 17.07 8.22 42.16
C GLY A 517 17.16 9.53 41.37
N VAL A 518 16.30 9.76 40.39
CA VAL A 518 16.24 11.07 39.68
C VAL A 518 15.61 12.09 40.63
N PRO A 519 16.25 13.22 40.89
CA PRO A 519 15.63 14.31 41.66
C PRO A 519 14.39 14.86 40.96
N GLU A 520 13.33 15.15 41.73
CA GLU A 520 12.02 15.57 41.20
C GLU A 520 12.14 16.77 40.26
N GLU A 521 13.01 17.71 40.54
CA GLU A 521 13.27 18.91 39.72
C GLU A 521 13.84 18.61 38.35
N TRP A 522 14.48 17.44 38.15
CA TRP A 522 15.03 17.00 36.88
C TRP A 522 14.04 16.25 36.02
N VAL A 523 12.99 15.68 36.60
CA VAL A 523 12.00 14.88 35.86
C VAL A 523 11.34 15.65 34.70
N PRO A 524 10.85 16.89 34.88
CA PRO A 524 10.27 17.66 33.78
C PRO A 524 11.31 18.00 32.69
N VAL A 525 12.58 18.17 33.07
CA VAL A 525 13.67 18.45 32.14
C VAL A 525 13.97 17.23 31.27
N ILE A 526 14.08 16.05 31.89
CA ILE A 526 14.33 14.78 31.23
C ILE A 526 13.18 14.45 30.28
N GLN A 527 11.94 14.64 30.71
CA GLN A 527 10.76 14.44 29.87
C GLN A 527 10.72 15.42 28.68
N LYS A 528 11.10 16.70 28.87
CA LYS A 528 11.25 17.68 27.77
C LYS A 528 12.37 17.34 26.80
N MET A 529 13.40 16.64 27.25
CA MET A 529 14.45 16.11 26.37
C MET A 529 13.98 14.90 25.54
N GLY A 530 12.73 14.43 25.71
CA GLY A 530 12.12 13.32 24.97
C GLY A 530 12.19 11.97 25.69
N TYR A 531 12.75 11.91 26.89
CA TYR A 531 12.85 10.68 27.68
C TYR A 531 11.67 10.59 28.64
N ILE A 532 10.49 10.32 28.09
CA ILE A 532 9.21 10.35 28.81
C ILE A 532 8.90 9.07 29.60
N THR A 533 9.73 8.04 29.51
CA THR A 533 9.64 6.83 30.34
C THR A 533 10.98 6.48 30.95
N VAL A 534 10.98 5.86 32.12
CA VAL A 534 12.16 5.31 32.79
C VAL A 534 12.85 4.28 31.90
N GLU A 535 12.11 3.46 31.16
CA GLU A 535 12.69 2.51 30.20
C GLU A 535 13.48 3.22 29.09
N SER A 536 13.00 4.37 28.59
CA SER A 536 13.71 5.18 27.58
C SER A 536 15.01 5.76 28.14
N LEU A 537 15.05 6.11 29.42
CA LEU A 537 16.22 6.62 30.13
C LEU A 537 17.29 5.53 30.30
N ARG A 538 16.89 4.32 30.67
CA ARG A 538 17.78 3.17 30.87
C ARG A 538 18.51 2.70 29.61
N LYS A 539 17.96 2.99 28.43
CA LYS A 539 18.57 2.64 27.13
C LYS A 539 19.70 3.60 26.71
N LEU A 540 19.97 4.64 27.50
CA LEU A 540 20.95 5.66 27.14
C LEU A 540 22.37 5.31 27.59
N ALA A 541 23.34 5.77 26.80
CA ALA A 541 24.74 5.77 27.23
C ALA A 541 24.93 6.88 28.30
N PRO A 542 25.26 6.53 29.56
CA PRO A 542 25.25 7.48 30.68
C PRO A 542 26.12 8.72 30.47
N GLY A 543 27.32 8.54 29.90
CA GLY A 543 28.23 9.66 29.67
C GLY A 543 27.74 10.65 28.62
N LYS A 544 27.07 10.17 27.57
CA LYS A 544 26.45 11.05 26.57
C LYS A 544 25.25 11.78 27.17
N PHE A 545 24.39 11.05 27.88
CA PHE A 545 23.20 11.63 28.49
C PHE A 545 23.55 12.68 29.53
N PHE A 546 24.59 12.46 30.35
CA PHE A 546 25.12 13.48 31.30
C PHE A 546 25.48 14.79 30.59
N ASN A 547 26.24 14.70 29.48
CA ASN A 547 26.64 15.87 28.71
C ASN A 547 25.43 16.60 28.09
N ASP A 548 24.48 15.85 27.54
CA ASP A 548 23.27 16.39 26.94
C ASP A 548 22.40 17.08 28.00
N LEU A 549 22.27 16.48 29.19
CA LEU A 549 21.51 17.02 30.32
C LEU A 549 22.11 18.34 30.84
N CYS A 550 23.44 18.38 31.06
CA CYS A 550 24.15 19.58 31.46
C CYS A 550 24.07 20.66 30.37
N GLY A 551 24.20 20.28 29.12
CA GLY A 551 24.06 21.18 27.97
C GLY A 551 22.66 21.78 27.88
N PHE A 552 21.61 21.00 28.09
CA PHE A 552 20.22 21.44 28.09
C PHE A 552 19.93 22.43 29.22
N ASN A 553 20.41 22.13 30.44
CA ASN A 553 20.30 23.02 31.60
C ASN A 553 20.94 24.38 31.32
N LYS A 554 22.17 24.40 30.81
CA LYS A 554 22.93 25.63 30.49
C LYS A 554 22.25 26.42 29.35
N LYS A 555 21.86 25.75 28.28
CA LYS A 555 21.22 26.37 27.09
C LYS A 555 19.88 27.03 27.45
N ASN A 556 19.09 26.39 28.29
CA ASN A 556 17.77 26.88 28.69
C ASN A 556 17.79 27.73 29.98
N LYS A 557 18.97 27.98 30.57
CA LYS A 557 19.16 28.79 31.77
C LYS A 557 18.27 28.35 32.95
N LEU A 558 18.13 27.02 33.15
CA LEU A 558 17.22 26.49 34.16
C LEU A 558 17.75 26.66 35.60
N GLY A 559 19.04 26.83 35.77
CA GLY A 559 19.66 27.06 37.09
C GLY A 559 19.70 25.87 38.02
N LEU A 560 19.41 24.66 37.51
CA LEU A 560 19.42 23.45 38.31
C LEU A 560 20.84 23.01 38.64
N LYS A 561 21.04 22.47 39.84
CA LYS A 561 22.33 21.88 40.24
C LYS A 561 22.59 20.65 39.38
N ALA A 562 23.71 20.66 38.62
CA ALA A 562 24.07 19.55 37.78
C ALA A 562 24.26 18.26 38.60
N PRO A 563 23.70 17.13 38.21
CA PRO A 563 23.97 15.86 38.88
C PRO A 563 25.42 15.43 38.64
N SER A 564 25.92 14.49 39.42
CA SER A 564 27.20 13.85 39.16
C SER A 564 27.08 12.80 38.04
N ILE A 565 28.18 12.48 37.41
CA ILE A 565 28.19 11.39 36.40
C ILE A 565 27.77 10.04 36.99
N ASP A 566 28.07 9.81 38.27
CA ASP A 566 27.74 8.54 38.93
C ASP A 566 26.24 8.44 39.29
N GLU A 567 25.60 9.55 39.63
CA GLU A 567 24.15 9.63 39.77
C GLU A 567 23.48 9.32 38.42
N VAL A 568 23.94 9.92 37.33
CA VAL A 568 23.39 9.66 36.00
C VAL A 568 23.60 8.19 35.55
N LYS A 569 24.73 7.58 35.90
CA LYS A 569 24.95 6.16 35.69
C LYS A 569 23.92 5.29 36.43
N ALA A 570 23.62 5.64 37.68
CA ALA A 570 22.65 4.92 38.48
C ALA A 570 21.22 5.02 37.87
N TRP A 571 20.83 6.19 37.30
CA TRP A 571 19.54 6.36 36.64
C TRP A 571 19.41 5.54 35.36
N CYS A 572 20.52 5.30 34.66
CA CYS A 572 20.57 4.54 33.41
C CYS A 572 20.83 3.05 33.59
N SER A 573 21.15 2.59 34.81
CA SER A 573 21.39 1.16 35.09
C SER A 573 20.08 0.43 35.39
N GLU A 574 19.99 -0.84 34.96
CA GLU A 574 18.98 -1.76 35.49
C GLU A 574 19.35 -2.08 36.94
N GLN A 575 18.45 -1.81 37.87
CA GLN A 575 18.55 -2.37 39.21
C GLN A 575 18.18 -3.86 39.09
N GLU A 576 19.10 -4.75 39.47
CA GLU A 576 18.87 -6.20 39.60
C GLU A 576 17.69 -6.51 40.53
#